data_497d91f288ccc52b93933e613fff691a
#
_entry.id   497d91f288ccc52b93933e613fff691a
#
_cell.length_a   1.000
_cell.length_b   1.000
_cell.length_c   1.000
_cell.angle_alpha   90.00
_cell.angle_beta   90.00
_cell.angle_gamma   90.00
#
_symmetry.space_group_name_H-M   'P 1'
#
loop_
_entity.id
_entity.type
_entity.pdbx_description
1 polymer ?
#
loop_
_entity_poly.entity_id
_entity_poly.type
_entity_poly.pdbx_seq_one_letter_code
_entity_poly.pdbx_strand_id
1 'polypeptide(L)'
;VKLKRKALKVLPVFKKVDTCAAEFKSFTPYMYSTYQRNFSFKIECEAEPTNKNKIIILGGGPNRIGQGIEFDYCCCQASFSLKEAGYETIMINCNPETVSTDYDTSDRLYFEPLIEEYVENIILKEKSKGNLLGIIAQFGGQTPIKLAKFLHDNKLPILGTQYTSIDLAEDRDRFRELLIKLKLKQAESGIAYKFDPVSYTHLTLPTSSWV
;
A
#
# COMPACT_ATOMS: atom_id res chain seq x y z
N VAL A 1 -1.38 14.55 16.15
CA VAL A 1 -2.62 14.98 15.45
C VAL A 1 -3.72 13.93 15.63
N LYS A 2 -3.50 12.64 15.31
CA LYS A 2 -4.47 11.53 15.41
C LYS A 2 -5.12 11.41 16.78
N LEU A 3 -4.34 11.38 17.86
CA LEU A 3 -4.86 11.31 19.24
C LEU A 3 -5.77 12.49 19.60
N LYS A 4 -5.41 13.70 19.15
CA LYS A 4 -6.22 14.91 19.38
C LYS A 4 -7.55 14.86 18.63
N ARG A 5 -7.55 14.39 17.36
CA ARG A 5 -8.79 14.17 16.60
C ARG A 5 -9.70 13.17 17.31
N LYS A 6 -9.14 12.03 17.74
CA LYS A 6 -9.89 11.00 18.45
C LYS A 6 -10.54 11.54 19.76
N ALA A 7 -9.77 12.30 20.54
CA ALA A 7 -10.28 12.95 21.78
C ALA A 7 -11.39 13.97 21.48
N LEU A 8 -11.33 14.67 20.36
CA LEU A 8 -12.33 15.64 19.92
C LEU A 8 -13.50 15.01 19.17
N LYS A 9 -13.56 13.67 19.05
CA LYS A 9 -14.57 12.94 18.28
C LYS A 9 -14.66 13.39 16.81
N VAL A 10 -13.53 13.80 16.24
CA VAL A 10 -13.41 14.07 14.80
C VAL A 10 -13.11 12.75 14.12
N LEU A 11 -14.11 12.20 13.43
CA LEU A 11 -14.04 10.88 12.82
C LEU A 11 -13.76 10.97 11.32
N PRO A 12 -13.00 10.04 10.75
CA PRO A 12 -12.88 9.91 9.31
C PRO A 12 -14.20 9.39 8.74
N VAL A 13 -14.65 10.02 7.68
CA VAL A 13 -15.78 9.58 6.87
C VAL A 13 -15.35 9.50 5.42
N PHE A 14 -15.95 8.60 4.67
CA PHE A 14 -15.64 8.41 3.27
C PHE A 14 -16.76 8.95 2.40
N LYS A 15 -16.38 9.69 1.38
CA LYS A 15 -17.29 10.25 0.38
C LYS A 15 -16.98 9.65 -0.98
N LYS A 16 -18.00 9.45 -1.81
CA LYS A 16 -17.83 9.05 -3.21
C LYS A 16 -17.42 10.24 -4.04
N VAL A 17 -16.57 10.03 -5.03
CA VAL A 17 -16.26 11.03 -6.03
C VAL A 17 -17.48 11.17 -6.93
N ASP A 18 -18.04 12.36 -7.01
CA ASP A 18 -19.13 12.67 -7.92
C ASP A 18 -18.56 12.98 -9.31
N THR A 19 -18.74 12.06 -10.23
CA THR A 19 -18.30 12.19 -11.62
C THR A 19 -19.39 12.75 -12.53
N CYS A 20 -20.57 13.05 -11.97
CA CYS A 20 -21.76 13.49 -12.73
C CYS A 20 -22.20 14.92 -12.38
N ALA A 21 -21.36 15.71 -11.72
CA ALA A 21 -21.66 17.10 -11.31
C ALA A 21 -23.01 17.26 -10.58
N ALA A 22 -23.37 16.26 -9.78
CA ALA A 22 -24.65 16.17 -9.05
C ALA A 22 -25.92 16.14 -9.93
N GLU A 23 -25.78 16.04 -11.25
CA GLU A 23 -26.94 15.89 -12.14
C GLU A 23 -27.59 14.50 -12.05
N PHE A 24 -26.75 13.48 -11.84
CA PHE A 24 -27.18 12.09 -11.68
C PHE A 24 -26.43 11.43 -10.51
N LYS A 25 -27.01 10.38 -9.96
CA LYS A 25 -26.34 9.59 -8.91
C LYS A 25 -25.10 8.90 -9.49
N SER A 26 -23.92 9.25 -8.98
CA SER A 26 -22.67 8.57 -9.37
C SER A 26 -22.62 7.16 -8.81
N PHE A 27 -22.30 6.19 -9.66
CA PHE A 27 -22.09 4.78 -9.31
C PHE A 27 -20.62 4.39 -9.28
N THR A 28 -19.71 5.36 -9.42
CA THR A 28 -18.27 5.09 -9.40
C THR A 28 -17.82 4.48 -8.08
N PRO A 29 -16.90 3.49 -8.09
CA PRO A 29 -16.38 2.89 -6.87
C PRO A 29 -15.39 3.80 -6.10
N TYR A 30 -15.15 5.02 -6.56
CA TYR A 30 -14.14 5.95 -6.08
C TYR A 30 -14.54 6.62 -4.78
N MET A 31 -13.69 6.48 -3.76
CA MET A 31 -13.91 7.08 -2.46
C MET A 31 -12.67 7.83 -1.98
N TYR A 32 -12.90 8.88 -1.21
CA TYR A 32 -11.87 9.63 -0.50
C TYR A 32 -12.31 9.89 0.93
N SER A 33 -11.36 10.09 1.84
CA SER A 33 -11.69 10.40 3.23
C SER A 33 -11.72 11.90 3.50
N THR A 34 -12.56 12.27 4.45
CA THR A 34 -12.56 13.59 5.08
C THR A 34 -12.80 13.43 6.57
N TYR A 35 -12.48 14.46 7.34
CA TYR A 35 -12.72 14.44 8.78
C TYR A 35 -13.88 15.35 9.13
N GLN A 36 -14.92 14.77 9.71
CA GLN A 36 -16.09 15.52 10.16
C GLN A 36 -16.17 15.51 11.67
N ARG A 37 -16.55 16.67 12.23
CA ARG A 37 -16.88 16.79 13.63
C ARG A 37 -18.39 16.64 13.80
N ASN A 38 -18.79 15.97 14.87
CA ASN A 38 -20.18 15.75 15.18
C ASN A 38 -20.81 17.07 15.74
N PHE A 39 -21.16 17.99 14.86
CA PHE A 39 -21.96 19.16 15.19
C PHE A 39 -23.36 18.91 14.65
N SER A 40 -24.33 18.59 15.46
CA SER A 40 -25.79 18.60 15.18
C SER A 40 -26.29 18.05 13.83
N PHE A 41 -25.42 17.69 12.91
CA PHE A 41 -25.72 17.10 11.61
C PHE A 41 -25.34 15.62 11.60
N LYS A 42 -26.16 14.82 10.96
CA LYS A 42 -25.88 13.39 10.75
C LYS A 42 -24.57 13.23 9.98
N ILE A 43 -23.62 12.52 10.57
CA ILE A 43 -22.39 12.16 9.85
C ILE A 43 -22.77 11.17 8.75
N GLU A 44 -22.64 11.59 7.52
CA GLU A 44 -22.92 10.75 6.35
C GLU A 44 -21.61 10.17 5.81
N CYS A 45 -21.45 8.86 5.96
CA CYS A 45 -20.37 8.11 5.38
C CYS A 45 -20.90 7.26 4.21
N GLU A 46 -20.44 7.55 3.01
CA GLU A 46 -20.89 6.89 1.77
C GLU A 46 -20.14 5.59 1.46
N ALA A 47 -19.12 5.26 2.25
CA ALA A 47 -18.54 3.92 2.19
C ALA A 47 -19.50 2.95 2.88
N GLU A 48 -20.18 2.17 2.08
CA GLU A 48 -21.12 1.12 2.49
C GLU A 48 -20.44 -0.25 2.36
N PRO A 49 -19.73 -0.72 3.42
CA PRO A 49 -19.08 -2.03 3.37
C PRO A 49 -20.08 -3.16 3.16
N THR A 50 -19.71 -4.15 2.39
CA THR A 50 -20.50 -5.33 2.09
C THR A 50 -20.24 -6.45 3.10
N ASN A 51 -21.08 -7.51 3.08
CA ASN A 51 -20.89 -8.70 3.90
C ASN A 51 -19.97 -9.76 3.24
N LYS A 52 -19.32 -9.41 2.12
CA LYS A 52 -18.47 -10.34 1.36
C LYS A 52 -17.13 -10.60 2.06
N ASN A 53 -16.44 -11.62 1.58
CA ASN A 53 -15.03 -11.83 1.85
C ASN A 53 -14.21 -10.83 1.03
N LYS A 54 -13.36 -10.07 1.70
CA LYS A 54 -12.66 -8.93 1.13
C LYS A 54 -11.16 -9.09 1.18
N ILE A 55 -10.50 -8.57 0.16
CA ILE A 55 -9.03 -8.47 0.12
C ILE A 55 -8.67 -7.05 -0.28
N ILE A 56 -7.77 -6.43 0.49
CA ILE A 56 -7.23 -5.10 0.20
C ILE A 56 -5.93 -5.27 -0.59
N ILE A 57 -5.78 -4.48 -1.64
CA ILE A 57 -4.56 -4.36 -2.44
C ILE A 57 -4.01 -2.94 -2.27
N LEU A 58 -2.77 -2.85 -1.81
CA LEU A 58 -2.07 -1.56 -1.71
C LEU A 58 -1.35 -1.28 -3.03
N GLY A 59 -1.75 -0.21 -3.70
CA GLY A 59 -1.17 0.21 -4.97
C GLY A 59 0.21 0.85 -4.85
N GLY A 60 0.76 1.32 -5.97
CA GLY A 60 2.13 1.85 -6.04
C GLY A 60 2.32 3.24 -5.42
N GLY A 61 1.24 3.98 -5.22
CA GLY A 61 1.34 5.39 -4.82
C GLY A 61 1.88 6.27 -5.96
N PRO A 62 2.52 7.40 -5.65
CA PRO A 62 3.08 8.28 -6.64
C PRO A 62 4.18 7.60 -7.44
N ASN A 63 4.18 7.78 -8.76
CA ASN A 63 5.24 7.28 -9.62
C ASN A 63 6.59 7.92 -9.28
N ARG A 64 7.65 7.14 -9.35
CA ARG A 64 9.03 7.57 -9.11
C ARG A 64 9.86 7.38 -10.37
N ILE A 65 10.87 8.24 -10.56
CA ILE A 65 11.82 8.07 -11.65
C ILE A 65 12.48 6.69 -11.53
N GLY A 66 12.50 5.94 -12.63
CA GLY A 66 13.03 4.58 -12.69
C GLY A 66 12.07 3.48 -12.21
N GLN A 67 10.84 3.82 -11.82
CA GLN A 67 9.79 2.86 -11.53
C GLN A 67 8.92 2.67 -12.78
N GLY A 68 8.79 1.44 -13.25
CA GLY A 68 7.97 1.10 -14.40
C GLY A 68 6.52 0.76 -14.03
N ILE A 69 5.74 0.40 -15.04
CA ILE A 69 4.32 0.06 -14.89
C ILE A 69 4.09 -1.33 -14.30
N GLU A 70 5.13 -2.14 -14.13
CA GLU A 70 5.05 -3.51 -13.64
C GLU A 70 4.36 -3.63 -12.28
N PHE A 71 4.54 -2.66 -11.41
CA PHE A 71 3.89 -2.66 -10.10
C PHE A 71 2.39 -2.43 -10.21
N ASP A 72 1.97 -1.51 -11.07
CA ASP A 72 0.55 -1.25 -11.33
C ASP A 72 -0.10 -2.45 -12.02
N TYR A 73 0.57 -3.03 -13.01
CA TYR A 73 0.14 -4.26 -13.68
C TYR A 73 -0.07 -5.41 -12.69
N CYS A 74 0.86 -5.62 -11.75
CA CYS A 74 0.71 -6.65 -10.73
C CYS A 74 -0.52 -6.41 -9.84
N CYS A 75 -0.79 -5.16 -9.47
CA CYS A 75 -1.97 -4.80 -8.68
C CYS A 75 -3.27 -5.09 -9.46
N CYS A 76 -3.31 -4.76 -10.76
CA CYS A 76 -4.47 -5.02 -11.62
C CYS A 76 -4.72 -6.53 -11.77
N GLN A 77 -3.69 -7.30 -12.09
CA GLN A 77 -3.79 -8.75 -12.25
C GLN A 77 -4.22 -9.45 -10.96
N ALA A 78 -3.72 -8.99 -9.81
CA ALA A 78 -4.18 -9.47 -8.53
C ALA A 78 -5.66 -9.19 -8.30
N SER A 79 -6.12 -7.98 -8.64
CA SER A 79 -7.54 -7.62 -8.53
C SER A 79 -8.42 -8.50 -9.39
N PHE A 80 -8.07 -8.69 -10.66
CA PHE A 80 -8.85 -9.52 -11.60
C PHE A 80 -8.92 -10.98 -11.14
N SER A 81 -7.78 -11.58 -10.79
CA SER A 81 -7.73 -12.97 -10.31
C SER A 81 -8.53 -13.18 -9.03
N LEU A 82 -8.51 -12.22 -8.13
CA LEU A 82 -9.29 -12.28 -6.89
C LEU A 82 -10.80 -12.12 -7.15
N LYS A 83 -11.20 -11.25 -8.07
CA LYS A 83 -12.60 -11.12 -8.50
C LYS A 83 -13.10 -12.41 -9.13
N GLU A 84 -12.33 -13.05 -10.01
CA GLU A 84 -12.65 -14.35 -10.59
C GLU A 84 -12.79 -15.44 -9.52
N ALA A 85 -11.98 -15.38 -8.48
CA ALA A 85 -12.08 -16.29 -7.32
C ALA A 85 -13.25 -15.97 -6.37
N GLY A 86 -14.04 -14.94 -6.65
CA GLY A 86 -15.24 -14.59 -5.88
C GLY A 86 -15.02 -13.70 -4.66
N TYR A 87 -13.84 -13.07 -4.55
CA TYR A 87 -13.56 -12.10 -3.48
C TYR A 87 -13.93 -10.68 -3.91
N GLU A 88 -14.36 -9.86 -2.96
CA GLU A 88 -14.48 -8.41 -3.17
C GLU A 88 -13.11 -7.78 -3.05
N THR A 89 -12.68 -7.08 -4.11
CA THR A 89 -11.38 -6.43 -4.16
C THR A 89 -11.48 -4.95 -3.80
N ILE A 90 -10.56 -4.52 -2.94
CA ILE A 90 -10.49 -3.14 -2.48
C ILE A 90 -9.10 -2.61 -2.82
N MET A 91 -9.03 -1.63 -3.71
CA MET A 91 -7.78 -0.96 -4.06
C MET A 91 -7.59 0.30 -3.21
N ILE A 92 -6.38 0.51 -2.71
CA ILE A 92 -5.96 1.76 -2.08
C ILE A 92 -4.80 2.31 -2.89
N ASN A 93 -4.99 3.44 -3.55
CA ASN A 93 -3.93 4.10 -4.32
C ASN A 93 -4.21 5.62 -4.39
N CYS A 94 -3.16 6.41 -4.54
CA CYS A 94 -3.27 7.88 -4.64
C CYS A 94 -2.83 8.43 -6.01
N ASN A 95 -2.52 7.58 -6.97
CA ASN A 95 -2.16 8.00 -8.31
C ASN A 95 -3.36 7.82 -9.26
N PRO A 96 -4.02 8.89 -9.72
CA PRO A 96 -5.18 8.77 -10.58
C PRO A 96 -4.85 8.40 -12.03
N GLU A 97 -3.57 8.40 -12.39
CA GLU A 97 -3.13 8.15 -13.77
C GLU A 97 -2.62 6.70 -13.98
N THR A 98 -3.07 5.76 -13.14
CA THR A 98 -2.70 4.35 -13.26
C THR A 98 -3.92 3.47 -13.48
N VAL A 99 -3.74 2.36 -14.19
CA VAL A 99 -4.83 1.41 -14.51
C VAL A 99 -5.44 0.79 -13.26
N SER A 100 -4.67 0.63 -12.19
CA SER A 100 -5.20 0.14 -10.90
C SER A 100 -6.26 1.05 -10.29
N THR A 101 -6.33 2.30 -10.73
CA THR A 101 -7.34 3.28 -10.29
C THR A 101 -8.49 3.46 -11.29
N ASP A 102 -8.55 2.65 -12.34
CA ASP A 102 -9.69 2.65 -13.24
C ASP A 102 -10.93 2.05 -12.56
N TYR A 103 -12.11 2.52 -12.98
CA TYR A 103 -13.40 2.21 -12.34
C TYR A 103 -13.79 0.73 -12.39
N ASP A 104 -13.22 -0.05 -13.29
CA ASP A 104 -13.53 -1.46 -13.51
C ASP A 104 -12.46 -2.42 -12.95
N THR A 105 -11.32 -1.90 -12.53
CA THR A 105 -10.20 -2.72 -12.02
C THR A 105 -10.53 -3.37 -10.68
N SER A 106 -11.11 -2.64 -9.74
CA SER A 106 -11.49 -3.16 -8.43
C SER A 106 -12.96 -2.91 -8.12
N ASP A 107 -13.53 -3.65 -7.16
CA ASP A 107 -14.91 -3.41 -6.74
C ASP A 107 -15.06 -2.11 -5.94
N ARG A 108 -13.99 -1.72 -5.24
CA ARG A 108 -13.95 -0.51 -4.43
C ARG A 108 -12.56 0.12 -4.53
N LEU A 109 -12.52 1.42 -4.71
CA LEU A 109 -11.28 2.19 -4.78
C LEU A 109 -11.29 3.32 -3.76
N TYR A 110 -10.23 3.37 -2.95
CA TYR A 110 -9.96 4.49 -2.06
C TYR A 110 -8.79 5.29 -2.61
N PHE A 111 -9.07 6.53 -3.01
CA PHE A 111 -8.05 7.52 -3.36
C PHE A 111 -7.46 8.11 -2.10
N GLU A 112 -6.46 7.44 -1.56
CA GLU A 112 -5.83 7.85 -0.31
C GLU A 112 -4.31 7.65 -0.35
N PRO A 113 -3.57 8.51 0.33
CA PRO A 113 -2.15 8.29 0.52
C PRO A 113 -1.87 6.97 1.24
N LEU A 114 -0.84 6.25 0.78
CA LEU A 114 -0.39 4.99 1.37
C LEU A 114 0.45 5.26 2.64
N ILE A 115 -0.21 5.78 3.68
CA ILE A 115 0.36 6.01 5.00
C ILE A 115 -0.52 5.37 6.07
N GLU A 116 0.07 5.05 7.21
CA GLU A 116 -0.54 4.26 8.28
C GLU A 116 -1.94 4.76 8.69
N GLU A 117 -2.11 6.07 8.90
CA GLU A 117 -3.37 6.65 9.39
C GLU A 117 -4.53 6.41 8.41
N TYR A 118 -4.31 6.63 7.10
CA TYR A 118 -5.37 6.47 6.10
C TYR A 118 -5.69 5.00 5.87
N VAL A 119 -4.65 4.17 5.73
CA VAL A 119 -4.83 2.73 5.54
C VAL A 119 -5.54 2.09 6.73
N GLU A 120 -5.19 2.48 7.97
CA GLU A 120 -5.88 2.02 9.18
C GLU A 120 -7.37 2.40 9.19
N ASN A 121 -7.68 3.65 8.82
CA ASN A 121 -9.07 4.13 8.78
C ASN A 121 -9.91 3.33 7.78
N ILE A 122 -9.36 3.02 6.60
CA ILE A 122 -10.02 2.20 5.58
C ILE A 122 -10.23 0.77 6.10
N ILE A 123 -9.19 0.16 6.66
CA ILE A 123 -9.26 -1.19 7.24
C ILE A 123 -10.35 -1.27 8.31
N LEU A 124 -10.39 -0.32 9.24
CA LEU A 124 -11.39 -0.27 10.29
C LEU A 124 -12.80 -0.12 9.71
N LYS A 125 -12.96 0.70 8.69
CA LYS A 125 -14.24 0.89 8.01
C LYS A 125 -14.67 -0.39 7.30
N GLU A 126 -13.81 -1.02 6.53
CA GLU A 126 -14.14 -2.24 5.79
C GLU A 126 -14.36 -3.46 6.70
N LYS A 127 -13.67 -3.54 7.83
CA LYS A 127 -13.90 -4.57 8.86
C LYS A 127 -15.19 -4.38 9.62
N SER A 128 -15.85 -3.23 9.53
CA SER A 128 -17.13 -3.00 10.23
C SER A 128 -18.25 -3.89 9.70
N LYS A 129 -18.11 -4.47 8.51
CA LYS A 129 -19.09 -5.36 7.90
C LYS A 129 -18.37 -6.34 6.97
N GLY A 130 -18.76 -7.61 7.02
CA GLY A 130 -18.13 -8.67 6.24
C GLY A 130 -16.80 -9.13 6.84
N ASN A 131 -16.02 -9.86 6.04
CA ASN A 131 -14.80 -10.49 6.49
C ASN A 131 -13.59 -10.00 5.66
N LEU A 132 -12.67 -9.29 6.29
CA LEU A 132 -11.39 -8.92 5.68
C LEU A 132 -10.39 -10.07 5.84
N LEU A 133 -10.14 -10.79 4.76
CA LEU A 133 -9.24 -11.94 4.74
C LEU A 133 -7.77 -11.54 4.82
N GLY A 134 -7.41 -10.43 4.16
CA GLY A 134 -6.03 -9.94 4.23
C GLY A 134 -5.73 -8.77 3.31
N ILE A 135 -4.45 -8.41 3.34
CA ILE A 135 -3.91 -7.22 2.67
C ILE A 135 -2.69 -7.63 1.87
N ILE A 136 -2.66 -7.29 0.59
CA ILE A 136 -1.51 -7.46 -0.30
C ILE A 136 -0.71 -6.17 -0.27
N ALA A 137 0.52 -6.23 0.24
CA ALA A 137 1.39 -5.05 0.44
C ALA A 137 2.61 -5.03 -0.48
N GLN A 138 2.86 -6.07 -1.28
CA GLN A 138 4.12 -6.20 -2.02
C GLN A 138 4.02 -5.84 -3.51
N PHE A 139 2.84 -5.84 -4.10
CA PHE A 139 2.69 -5.62 -5.55
C PHE A 139 2.87 -4.16 -5.96
N GLY A 140 2.59 -3.22 -5.10
CA GLY A 140 2.77 -1.79 -5.37
C GLY A 140 4.21 -1.27 -5.22
N GLY A 141 5.20 -2.14 -5.03
CA GLY A 141 6.60 -1.76 -4.87
C GLY A 141 6.94 -1.18 -3.50
N GLN A 142 7.92 -0.29 -3.45
CA GLN A 142 8.51 0.21 -2.21
C GLN A 142 7.56 1.03 -1.33
N THR A 143 6.55 1.67 -1.90
CA THR A 143 5.62 2.51 -1.12
C THR A 143 4.76 1.68 -0.16
N PRO A 144 4.02 0.66 -0.63
CA PRO A 144 3.23 -0.17 0.28
C PRO A 144 4.07 -1.12 1.15
N ILE A 145 5.25 -1.55 0.70
CA ILE A 145 6.16 -2.41 1.49
C ILE A 145 6.52 -1.73 2.82
N LYS A 146 6.70 -0.42 2.85
CA LYS A 146 6.96 0.33 4.09
C LYS A 146 5.86 0.21 5.14
N LEU A 147 4.64 -0.12 4.72
CA LEU A 147 3.51 -0.36 5.62
C LEU A 147 3.50 -1.78 6.21
N ALA A 148 4.33 -2.70 5.72
CA ALA A 148 4.34 -4.09 6.17
C ALA A 148 4.61 -4.22 7.67
N LYS A 149 5.51 -3.40 8.23
CA LYS A 149 5.76 -3.33 9.67
C LYS A 149 4.52 -2.91 10.45
N PHE A 150 3.88 -1.82 10.02
CA PHE A 150 2.65 -1.33 10.64
C PHE A 150 1.53 -2.39 10.62
N LEU A 151 1.36 -3.07 9.49
CA LEU A 151 0.37 -4.14 9.37
C LEU A 151 0.67 -5.30 10.33
N HIS A 152 1.93 -5.72 10.42
CA HIS A 152 2.38 -6.78 11.31
C HIS A 152 2.17 -6.42 12.79
N ASP A 153 2.62 -5.23 13.20
CA ASP A 153 2.54 -4.76 14.59
C ASP A 153 1.07 -4.63 15.07
N ASN A 154 0.16 -4.32 14.15
CA ASN A 154 -1.29 -4.25 14.41
C ASN A 154 -2.01 -5.58 14.19
N LYS A 155 -1.29 -6.69 13.98
CA LYS A 155 -1.85 -8.03 13.76
C LYS A 155 -2.86 -8.10 12.61
N LEU A 156 -2.60 -7.32 11.56
CA LEU A 156 -3.40 -7.34 10.35
C LEU A 156 -2.86 -8.42 9.41
N PRO A 157 -3.71 -9.23 8.80
CA PRO A 157 -3.27 -10.35 7.97
C PRO A 157 -2.64 -9.86 6.68
N ILE A 158 -1.35 -10.12 6.48
CA ILE A 158 -0.63 -9.88 5.23
C ILE A 158 -0.74 -11.14 4.38
N LEU A 159 -1.25 -11.00 3.16
CA LEU A 159 -1.29 -12.08 2.18
C LEU A 159 -0.01 -12.10 1.36
N GLY A 160 0.44 -13.32 1.03
CA GLY A 160 1.70 -13.53 0.33
C GLY A 160 2.89 -13.54 1.27
N THR A 161 3.93 -12.74 0.97
CA THR A 161 5.16 -12.72 1.77
C THR A 161 4.94 -12.05 3.12
N GLN A 162 5.29 -12.76 4.19
CA GLN A 162 5.13 -12.26 5.55
C GLN A 162 6.16 -11.16 5.88
N TYR A 163 5.83 -10.29 6.84
CA TYR A 163 6.68 -9.17 7.23
C TYR A 163 8.11 -9.58 7.55
N THR A 164 8.33 -10.68 8.26
CA THR A 164 9.67 -11.14 8.62
C THR A 164 10.56 -11.43 7.41
N SER A 165 9.98 -11.95 6.34
CA SER A 165 10.70 -12.21 5.08
C SER A 165 10.92 -10.93 4.28
N ILE A 166 9.96 -10.01 4.30
CA ILE A 166 10.09 -8.67 3.69
C ILE A 166 11.22 -7.90 4.38
N ASP A 167 11.21 -7.85 5.71
CA ASP A 167 12.21 -7.17 6.52
C ASP A 167 13.63 -7.74 6.31
N LEU A 168 13.73 -9.07 6.20
CA LEU A 168 14.98 -9.74 5.88
C LEU A 168 15.49 -9.36 4.48
N ALA A 169 14.61 -9.27 3.50
CA ALA A 169 14.98 -8.94 2.12
C ALA A 169 15.34 -7.46 1.94
N GLU A 170 14.75 -6.57 2.72
CA GLU A 170 15.02 -5.13 2.68
C GLU A 170 16.30 -4.73 3.43
N ASP A 171 16.72 -5.53 4.41
CA ASP A 171 17.96 -5.31 5.15
C ASP A 171 19.16 -5.90 4.38
N ARG A 172 20.04 -5.02 3.90
CA ARG A 172 21.16 -5.38 3.04
C ARG A 172 22.15 -6.33 3.72
N ASP A 173 22.42 -6.16 5.01
CA ASP A 173 23.34 -7.00 5.76
C ASP A 173 22.77 -8.41 5.93
N ARG A 174 21.56 -8.48 6.45
CA ARG A 174 20.86 -9.74 6.69
C ARG A 174 20.59 -10.51 5.40
N PHE A 175 20.26 -9.80 4.32
CA PHE A 175 20.07 -10.41 3.01
C PHE A 175 21.38 -10.97 2.45
N ARG A 176 22.49 -10.22 2.59
CA ARG A 176 23.83 -10.72 2.20
C ARG A 176 24.21 -11.99 2.96
N GLU A 177 24.01 -12.02 4.28
CA GLU A 177 24.27 -13.21 5.09
C GLU A 177 23.41 -14.41 4.64
N LEU A 178 22.14 -14.17 4.29
CA LEU A 178 21.25 -15.19 3.74
C LEU A 178 21.79 -15.75 2.43
N LEU A 179 22.24 -14.89 1.50
CA LEU A 179 22.81 -15.34 0.23
C LEU A 179 24.06 -16.18 0.42
N ILE A 180 24.95 -15.80 1.34
CA ILE A 180 26.16 -16.58 1.71
C ILE A 180 25.75 -17.96 2.27
N LYS A 181 24.78 -17.98 3.18
CA LYS A 181 24.27 -19.24 3.78
C LYS A 181 23.66 -20.17 2.73
N LEU A 182 22.99 -19.61 1.74
CA LEU A 182 22.38 -20.37 0.62
C LEU A 182 23.40 -20.70 -0.48
N LYS A 183 24.67 -20.28 -0.35
CA LYS A 183 25.72 -20.45 -1.36
C LYS A 183 25.35 -19.88 -2.74
N LEU A 184 24.57 -18.81 -2.75
CA LEU A 184 24.20 -18.09 -3.97
C LEU A 184 25.29 -17.09 -4.34
N LYS A 185 25.55 -16.99 -5.65
CA LYS A 185 26.53 -16.00 -6.16
C LYS A 185 25.99 -14.58 -6.02
N GLN A 186 26.79 -13.69 -5.49
CA GLN A 186 26.55 -12.26 -5.42
C GLN A 186 27.83 -11.51 -5.74
N ALA A 187 27.69 -10.23 -6.12
CA ALA A 187 28.83 -9.35 -6.30
C ALA A 187 29.55 -9.14 -4.96
N GLU A 188 30.87 -8.97 -5.02
CA GLU A 188 31.62 -8.54 -3.85
C GLU A 188 31.09 -7.19 -3.37
N SER A 189 30.73 -7.12 -2.10
CA SER A 189 30.14 -5.92 -1.53
C SER A 189 30.59 -5.73 -0.09
N GLY A 190 30.74 -4.46 0.29
CA GLY A 190 30.99 -4.05 1.67
C GLY A 190 29.89 -3.09 2.12
N ILE A 191 29.66 -3.02 3.42
CA ILE A 191 28.69 -2.11 4.02
C ILE A 191 29.43 -1.19 4.97
N ALA A 192 29.25 0.12 4.81
CA ALA A 192 29.82 1.12 5.68
C ALA A 192 28.71 1.89 6.39
N TYR A 193 28.67 1.84 7.72
CA TYR A 193 27.71 2.57 8.55
C TYR A 193 28.21 3.93 9.00
N LYS A 194 29.52 4.17 8.91
CA LYS A 194 30.16 5.43 9.29
C LYS A 194 31.14 5.83 8.20
N PHE A 195 31.29 7.14 8.03
CA PHE A 195 32.30 7.66 7.14
C PHE A 195 33.68 7.41 7.75
N ASP A 196 34.39 6.44 7.17
CA ASP A 196 35.81 6.15 7.46
C ASP A 196 36.61 6.38 6.17
N PRO A 197 37.63 7.26 6.18
CA PRO A 197 38.47 7.53 5.02
C PRO A 197 39.11 6.25 4.42
N VAL A 198 39.36 5.24 5.25
CA VAL A 198 39.94 3.96 4.80
C VAL A 198 38.92 3.13 4.04
N SER A 199 37.66 3.13 4.48
CA SER A 199 36.58 2.43 3.78
C SER A 199 36.29 3.05 2.40
N TYR A 200 36.43 4.36 2.26
CA TYR A 200 36.23 5.06 1.00
C TYR A 200 37.22 4.65 -0.09
N THR A 201 38.49 4.43 0.24
CA THR A 201 39.54 4.04 -0.72
C THR A 201 39.36 2.62 -1.28
N HIS A 202 38.55 1.78 -0.63
CA HIS A 202 38.29 0.40 -1.05
C HIS A 202 36.95 0.25 -1.79
N LEU A 203 36.12 1.30 -1.80
CA LEU A 203 34.82 1.34 -2.47
C LEU A 203 34.84 2.10 -3.80
N THR A 204 36.03 2.43 -4.34
CA THR A 204 36.13 3.02 -5.65
C THR A 204 35.64 2.02 -6.70
N LEU A 205 34.60 2.39 -7.43
CA LEU A 205 34.17 1.64 -8.61
C LEU A 205 35.35 1.50 -9.56
N PRO A 206 35.63 0.31 -10.10
CA PRO A 206 36.60 0.22 -11.19
C PRO A 206 36.11 1.12 -12.31
N THR A 207 36.87 2.20 -12.57
CA THR A 207 36.66 3.01 -13.76
C THR A 207 36.93 2.10 -14.93
N SER A 208 35.86 1.68 -15.64
CA SER A 208 36.05 1.02 -16.92
C SER A 208 36.78 2.03 -17.83
N SER A 209 38.07 1.76 -18.07
CA SER A 209 38.76 2.41 -19.14
C SER A 209 38.06 2.03 -20.44
N TRP A 210 37.33 2.99 -20.99
CA TRP A 210 36.88 2.90 -22.37
C TRP A 210 38.16 3.00 -23.24
N VAL A 211 38.55 1.92 -23.84
CA VAL A 211 39.47 1.88 -24.98
C VAL A 211 38.64 1.77 -26.25
#